data_641a03a9ca4c5238f3fd35030b3dd883
#
_entry.id   641a03a9ca4c5238f3fd35030b3dd883
#
_cell.length_a   1.000
_cell.length_b   1.000
_cell.length_c   1.000
_cell.angle_alpha   90.00
_cell.angle_beta   90.00
_cell.angle_gamma   90.00
#
_symmetry.space_group_name_H-M   'P 1'
#
loop_
_entity.id
_entity.type
_entity.pdbx_description
1 polymer ?
#
loop_
_entity_poly.entity_id
_entity_poly.type
_entity_poly.pdbx_seq_one_letter_code
_entity_poly.pdbx_strand_id
1 'polypeptide(L)'
;QPSGLGTTAQFAAKKRASSDGGDSTPIRNDAYVGFGLGQREQEVFQRCPGDSADQINVLIRATYRQVMGNPHLMESERAMAAESRFAEGYLSTRELVRAIALSPEYSRRFFETNAPYRFVELNFKHFLGRAPKSQAELSEHIQILANDGYEAEISSYLDSAEYQNTF
;
A
#
# COMPACT_ATOMS: atom_id res chain seq x y z
N GLN A 1 34.37 -37.20 44.82
CA GLN A 1 33.35 -36.46 45.58
C GLN A 1 33.48 -34.97 45.37
N PRO A 2 32.43 -34.18 45.57
CA PRO A 2 31.03 -34.33 45.18
C PRO A 2 30.50 -33.17 44.27
N SER A 3 29.42 -33.46 43.55
CA SER A 3 28.15 -32.73 43.53
C SER A 3 28.14 -31.21 43.49
N GLY A 4 27.55 -30.67 42.43
CA GLY A 4 27.07 -29.31 42.34
C GLY A 4 25.90 -29.24 41.40
N LEU A 5 24.71 -29.38 41.93
CA LEU A 5 23.39 -29.16 41.29
C LEU A 5 23.22 -27.71 40.88
N GLY A 6 23.01 -27.45 39.62
CA GLY A 6 22.55 -26.18 39.09
C GLY A 6 21.09 -26.25 38.71
N THR A 7 20.26 -25.71 39.56
CA THR A 7 18.80 -25.66 39.44
C THR A 7 18.38 -24.71 38.34
N THR A 8 17.81 -25.24 37.28
CA THR A 8 17.13 -24.44 36.25
C THR A 8 15.77 -24.03 36.78
N ALA A 9 15.62 -22.76 37.10
CA ALA A 9 14.31 -22.18 37.46
C ALA A 9 13.44 -22.02 36.21
N GLN A 10 12.45 -22.89 36.06
CA GLN A 10 11.38 -22.76 35.12
C GLN A 10 10.38 -21.72 35.66
N PHE A 11 10.31 -20.57 35.03
CA PHE A 11 9.18 -19.65 35.24
C PHE A 11 7.96 -20.11 34.45
N ALA A 12 7.07 -20.81 35.16
CA ALA A 12 5.75 -21.13 34.65
C ALA A 12 4.88 -19.85 34.62
N ALA A 13 4.55 -19.38 33.43
CA ALA A 13 3.59 -18.31 33.26
C ALA A 13 2.19 -18.81 33.60
N LYS A 14 1.65 -18.30 34.70
CA LYS A 14 0.30 -18.59 35.19
C LYS A 14 -0.74 -17.91 34.31
N LYS A 15 -1.43 -18.69 33.49
CA LYS A 15 -2.56 -18.28 32.68
C LYS A 15 -3.72 -17.88 33.58
N ARG A 16 -4.01 -16.59 33.72
CA ARG A 16 -5.25 -16.12 34.34
C ARG A 16 -6.35 -16.17 33.28
N ALA A 17 -7.29 -17.05 33.48
CA ALA A 17 -8.58 -17.02 32.83
C ALA A 17 -9.38 -15.88 33.47
N SER A 18 -9.72 -14.87 32.70
CA SER A 18 -10.75 -13.88 33.04
C SER A 18 -11.91 -14.11 32.10
N SER A 19 -12.99 -14.66 32.65
CA SER A 19 -14.31 -14.67 32.04
C SER A 19 -14.93 -13.32 32.33
N ASP A 20 -15.06 -12.46 31.34
CA ASP A 20 -16.10 -11.44 31.35
C ASP A 20 -16.47 -11.10 29.91
N GLY A 21 -17.75 -11.24 29.57
CA GLY A 21 -18.30 -10.94 28.27
C GLY A 21 -18.38 -9.43 28.08
N GLY A 22 -17.42 -8.88 27.40
CA GLY A 22 -17.40 -7.52 26.92
C GLY A 22 -16.96 -7.53 25.50
N ASP A 23 -17.70 -6.83 24.66
CA ASP A 23 -17.45 -6.53 23.26
C ASP A 23 -15.96 -6.19 23.06
N SER A 24 -15.18 -7.18 22.62
CA SER A 24 -13.75 -7.02 22.40
C SER A 24 -13.52 -6.54 20.97
N THR A 25 -13.83 -5.27 20.72
CA THR A 25 -13.16 -4.56 19.65
C THR A 25 -11.66 -4.55 19.98
N PRO A 26 -10.80 -5.08 19.12
CA PRO A 26 -9.35 -5.04 19.38
C PRO A 26 -8.93 -3.58 19.49
N ILE A 27 -8.43 -3.19 20.67
CA ILE A 27 -7.80 -1.88 20.86
C ILE A 27 -6.60 -1.84 19.92
N ARG A 28 -6.75 -1.15 18.82
CA ARG A 28 -5.63 -0.86 17.90
C ARG A 28 -4.63 0.01 18.64
N ASN A 29 -3.54 -0.57 19.04
CA ASN A 29 -2.41 0.15 19.63
C ASN A 29 -1.64 0.87 18.52
N ASP A 30 -2.25 1.88 17.91
CA ASP A 30 -1.64 2.68 16.83
C ASP A 30 -0.37 3.42 17.30
N ALA A 31 -0.18 3.57 18.60
CA ALA A 31 0.99 4.22 19.17
C ALA A 31 2.32 3.49 18.89
N TYR A 32 2.30 2.18 18.68
CA TYR A 32 3.50 1.37 18.43
C TYR A 32 3.82 1.18 16.96
N VAL A 33 2.93 1.55 16.07
CA VAL A 33 3.14 1.39 14.61
C VAL A 33 4.30 2.25 14.11
N GLY A 34 4.53 3.41 14.72
CA GLY A 34 5.64 4.29 14.38
C GLY A 34 7.02 3.74 14.75
N PHE A 35 7.09 2.74 15.63
CA PHE A 35 8.33 2.12 16.12
C PHE A 35 8.63 0.74 15.52
N GLY A 36 7.84 0.30 14.54
CA GLY A 36 8.04 -1.00 13.90
C GLY A 36 7.72 -2.21 14.79
N LEU A 37 7.09 -2.01 15.92
CA LEU A 37 6.78 -3.04 16.91
C LEU A 37 5.40 -3.68 16.72
N GLY A 38 4.61 -3.24 15.74
CA GLY A 38 3.33 -3.80 15.38
C GLY A 38 3.37 -4.34 13.96
N GLN A 39 3.13 -5.62 13.76
CA GLN A 39 2.76 -6.12 12.44
C GLN A 39 1.36 -5.58 12.14
N ARG A 40 1.27 -4.63 11.21
CA ARG A 40 -0.03 -4.33 10.60
C ARG A 40 -0.44 -5.57 9.81
N GLU A 41 -1.54 -6.19 10.19
CA GLU A 41 -2.28 -6.97 9.22
C GLU A 41 -2.57 -6.03 8.05
N GLN A 42 -2.00 -6.32 6.89
CA GLN A 42 -2.32 -5.59 5.68
C GLN A 42 -3.81 -5.84 5.40
N GLU A 43 -4.63 -4.80 5.61
CA GLU A 43 -6.01 -4.85 5.14
C GLU A 43 -5.97 -4.95 3.62
N VAL A 44 -6.31 -6.12 3.10
CA VAL A 44 -6.43 -6.34 1.66
C VAL A 44 -7.75 -5.75 1.21
N PHE A 45 -7.69 -4.68 0.45
CA PHE A 45 -8.86 -4.06 -0.16
C PHE A 45 -9.10 -4.70 -1.51
N GLN A 46 -10.13 -5.52 -1.59
CA GLN A 46 -10.55 -6.18 -2.83
C GLN A 46 -11.99 -5.82 -3.15
N ARG A 47 -12.26 -5.54 -4.42
CA ARG A 47 -13.62 -5.36 -4.90
C ARG A 47 -14.31 -6.70 -5.06
N CYS A 48 -15.48 -6.84 -4.42
CA CYS A 48 -16.32 -8.01 -4.52
C CYS A 48 -17.62 -7.70 -5.29
N PRO A 49 -18.16 -8.67 -6.03
CA PRO A 49 -19.50 -8.54 -6.60
C PRO A 49 -20.53 -8.33 -5.48
N GLY A 50 -21.28 -7.23 -5.55
CA GLY A 50 -22.29 -6.90 -4.55
C GLY A 50 -21.85 -5.91 -3.48
N ASP A 51 -20.65 -5.36 -3.58
CA ASP A 51 -20.20 -4.29 -2.69
C ASP A 51 -21.16 -3.10 -2.74
N SER A 52 -21.47 -2.56 -1.55
CA SER A 52 -22.29 -1.35 -1.41
C SER A 52 -21.53 -0.12 -1.90
N ALA A 53 -22.26 0.96 -2.19
CA ALA A 53 -21.66 2.23 -2.58
C ALA A 53 -20.65 2.75 -1.53
N ASP A 54 -20.90 2.51 -0.25
CA ASP A 54 -19.99 2.91 0.82
C ASP A 54 -18.69 2.09 0.81
N GLN A 55 -18.77 0.79 0.56
CA GLN A 55 -17.60 -0.07 0.42
C GLN A 55 -16.76 0.32 -0.79
N ILE A 56 -17.40 0.61 -1.93
CA ILE A 56 -16.73 1.11 -3.13
C ILE A 56 -16.02 2.45 -2.85
N ASN A 57 -16.65 3.37 -2.13
CA ASN A 57 -16.02 4.62 -1.73
C ASN A 57 -14.81 4.41 -0.80
N VAL A 58 -14.86 3.43 0.09
CA VAL A 58 -13.71 3.06 0.93
C VAL A 58 -12.56 2.55 0.07
N LEU A 59 -12.84 1.70 -0.92
CA LEU A 59 -11.83 1.20 -1.87
C LEU A 59 -11.20 2.33 -2.68
N ILE A 60 -12.00 3.25 -3.20
CA ILE A 60 -11.50 4.41 -3.95
C ILE A 60 -10.58 5.26 -3.06
N ARG A 61 -10.98 5.56 -1.83
CA ARG A 61 -10.16 6.32 -0.89
C ARG A 61 -8.86 5.59 -0.52
N ALA A 62 -8.91 4.28 -0.32
CA ALA A 62 -7.74 3.45 -0.06
C ALA A 62 -6.77 3.49 -1.25
N THR A 63 -7.28 3.40 -2.48
CA THR A 63 -6.49 3.51 -3.71
C THR A 63 -5.79 4.87 -3.81
N TYR A 64 -6.50 5.97 -3.58
CA TYR A 64 -5.87 7.29 -3.56
C TYR A 64 -4.82 7.43 -2.47
N ARG A 65 -5.09 6.90 -1.28
CA ARG A 65 -4.12 6.92 -0.18
C ARG A 65 -2.84 6.15 -0.54
N GLN A 66 -2.96 5.03 -1.22
CA GLN A 66 -1.81 4.25 -1.67
C GLN A 66 -1.03 4.97 -2.77
N VAL A 67 -1.71 5.45 -3.81
CA VAL A 67 -1.09 6.03 -5.01
C VAL A 67 -0.59 7.45 -4.78
N MET A 68 -1.38 8.29 -4.09
CA MET A 68 -1.05 9.71 -3.88
C MET A 68 -0.35 9.97 -2.53
N GLY A 69 -0.15 8.95 -1.71
CA GLY A 69 0.27 9.11 -0.33
C GLY A 69 -0.94 9.42 0.56
N ASN A 70 -0.85 10.36 1.46
CA ASN A 70 -1.97 10.76 2.33
C ASN A 70 -2.37 12.24 2.09
N PRO A 71 -2.58 12.69 0.86
CA PRO A 71 -2.93 14.06 0.58
C PRO A 71 -4.42 14.31 0.77
N HIS A 72 -4.77 15.51 1.16
CA HIS A 72 -6.10 16.04 0.95
C HIS A 72 -6.27 16.32 -0.54
N LEU A 73 -7.10 15.53 -1.22
CA LEU A 73 -7.47 15.73 -2.60
C LEU A 73 -8.76 16.54 -2.66
N MET A 74 -8.73 17.63 -3.41
CA MET A 74 -9.93 18.35 -3.78
C MET A 74 -10.70 17.55 -4.85
N GLU A 75 -11.98 17.78 -4.96
CA GLU A 75 -12.82 17.11 -5.95
C GLU A 75 -12.32 17.33 -7.39
N SER A 76 -11.79 18.52 -7.67
CA SER A 76 -11.17 18.87 -8.96
C SER A 76 -9.86 18.13 -9.28
N GLU A 77 -9.22 17.55 -8.27
CA GLU A 77 -7.96 16.81 -8.41
C GLU A 77 -8.18 15.31 -8.54
N ARG A 78 -9.42 14.86 -8.42
CA ARG A 78 -9.80 13.45 -8.49
C ARG A 78 -10.07 13.01 -9.92
N ALA A 79 -9.79 11.76 -10.22
CA ALA A 79 -10.09 11.14 -11.51
C ALA A 79 -11.57 10.68 -11.58
N MET A 80 -12.51 11.62 -11.48
CA MET A 80 -13.96 11.37 -11.33
C MET A 80 -14.52 10.40 -12.37
N ALA A 81 -14.08 10.51 -13.63
CA ALA A 81 -14.54 9.62 -14.70
C ALA A 81 -14.09 8.15 -14.47
N ALA A 82 -12.87 7.96 -13.97
CA ALA A 82 -12.36 6.63 -13.64
C ALA A 82 -13.06 6.05 -12.40
N GLU A 83 -13.33 6.89 -11.41
CA GLU A 83 -14.07 6.50 -10.20
C GLU A 83 -15.49 6.03 -10.52
N SER A 84 -16.22 6.78 -11.35
CA SER A 84 -17.57 6.40 -11.78
C SER A 84 -17.55 5.05 -12.52
N ARG A 85 -16.63 4.87 -13.45
CA ARG A 85 -16.47 3.59 -14.18
C ARG A 85 -16.07 2.44 -13.26
N PHE A 86 -15.24 2.71 -12.27
CA PHE A 86 -14.89 1.71 -11.25
C PHE A 86 -16.10 1.36 -10.39
N ALA A 87 -16.87 2.36 -9.95
CA ALA A 87 -18.09 2.13 -9.17
C ALA A 87 -19.12 1.30 -9.94
N GLU A 88 -19.28 1.55 -11.24
CA GLU A 88 -20.18 0.80 -12.13
C GLU A 88 -19.66 -0.59 -12.51
N GLY A 89 -18.38 -0.90 -12.23
CA GLY A 89 -17.82 -2.21 -12.51
C GLY A 89 -17.10 -2.36 -13.84
N TYR A 90 -16.93 -1.28 -14.57
CA TYR A 90 -16.23 -1.29 -15.85
C TYR A 90 -14.69 -1.24 -15.73
N LEU A 91 -14.16 -0.87 -14.56
CA LEU A 91 -12.73 -0.85 -14.31
C LEU A 91 -12.38 -1.80 -13.16
N SER A 92 -11.26 -2.48 -13.30
CA SER A 92 -10.58 -3.19 -12.20
C SER A 92 -9.84 -2.20 -11.29
N THR A 93 -9.45 -2.66 -10.10
CA THR A 93 -8.62 -1.85 -9.18
C THR A 93 -7.31 -1.41 -9.85
N ARG A 94 -6.66 -2.30 -10.61
CA ARG A 94 -5.43 -1.98 -11.36
C ARG A 94 -5.65 -0.87 -12.39
N GLU A 95 -6.76 -0.90 -13.11
CA GLU A 95 -7.10 0.14 -14.09
C GLU A 95 -7.44 1.47 -13.41
N LEU A 96 -8.07 1.44 -12.23
CA LEU A 96 -8.28 2.63 -11.43
C LEU A 96 -6.93 3.22 -10.95
N VAL A 97 -6.02 2.39 -10.45
CA VAL A 97 -4.66 2.82 -10.08
C VAL A 97 -3.95 3.45 -11.28
N ARG A 98 -4.03 2.81 -12.45
CA ARG A 98 -3.45 3.36 -13.70
C ARG A 98 -4.04 4.72 -14.05
N ALA A 99 -5.34 4.86 -14.00
CA ALA A 99 -6.02 6.13 -14.30
C ALA A 99 -5.61 7.24 -13.34
N ILE A 100 -5.46 6.95 -12.05
CA ILE A 100 -4.98 7.91 -11.06
C ILE A 100 -3.50 8.26 -11.32
N ALA A 101 -2.66 7.27 -11.61
CA ALA A 101 -1.24 7.47 -11.86
C ALA A 101 -0.96 8.26 -13.14
N LEU A 102 -1.82 8.14 -14.15
CA LEU A 102 -1.75 8.91 -15.40
C LEU A 102 -2.50 10.25 -15.33
N SER A 103 -3.08 10.59 -14.18
CA SER A 103 -3.78 11.86 -14.02
C SER A 103 -2.80 13.05 -14.02
N PRO A 104 -3.25 14.23 -14.50
CA PRO A 104 -2.43 15.44 -14.43
C PRO A 104 -2.00 15.79 -13.01
N GLU A 105 -2.79 15.44 -12.01
CA GLU A 105 -2.46 15.71 -10.61
C GLU A 105 -1.29 14.87 -10.12
N TYR A 106 -1.22 13.58 -10.49
CA TYR A 106 -0.08 12.73 -10.16
C TYR A 106 1.20 13.23 -10.83
N SER A 107 1.12 13.56 -12.13
CA SER A 107 2.24 14.15 -12.87
C SER A 107 2.74 15.43 -12.22
N ARG A 108 1.84 16.36 -11.91
CA ARG A 108 2.15 17.63 -11.27
C ARG A 108 2.84 17.45 -9.91
N ARG A 109 2.35 16.52 -9.09
CA ARG A 109 2.87 16.32 -7.72
C ARG A 109 4.18 15.57 -7.68
N PHE A 110 4.35 14.58 -8.53
CA PHE A 110 5.46 13.62 -8.38
C PHE A 110 6.45 13.64 -9.53
N PHE A 111 6.00 13.88 -10.76
CA PHE A 111 6.88 13.90 -11.91
C PHE A 111 7.51 15.27 -12.14
N GLU A 112 6.71 16.34 -12.21
CA GLU A 112 7.21 17.68 -12.52
C GLU A 112 8.03 18.31 -11.40
N THR A 113 7.78 17.91 -10.16
CA THR A 113 8.41 18.49 -8.96
C THR A 113 9.66 17.74 -8.50
N ASN A 114 9.96 16.57 -9.06
CA ASN A 114 11.06 15.73 -8.61
C ASN A 114 12.04 15.40 -9.74
N ALA A 115 13.29 15.15 -9.35
CA ALA A 115 14.27 14.59 -10.28
C ALA A 115 13.87 13.14 -10.67
N PRO A 116 14.27 12.65 -11.88
CA PRO A 116 13.89 11.32 -12.36
C PRO A 116 14.16 10.18 -11.38
N TYR A 117 15.30 10.20 -10.70
CA TYR A 117 15.61 9.20 -9.66
C TYR A 117 14.61 9.18 -8.52
N ARG A 118 14.23 10.36 -8.03
CA ARG A 118 13.27 10.47 -6.94
C ARG A 118 11.88 10.06 -7.39
N PHE A 119 11.50 10.42 -8.60
CA PHE A 119 10.23 10.00 -9.19
C PHE A 119 10.12 8.47 -9.26
N VAL A 120 11.14 7.80 -9.78
CA VAL A 120 11.19 6.32 -9.86
C VAL A 120 11.13 5.68 -8.47
N GLU A 121 11.88 6.20 -7.47
CA GLU A 121 11.78 5.72 -6.09
C GLU A 121 10.37 5.86 -5.50
N LEU A 122 9.68 6.96 -5.80
CA LEU A 122 8.31 7.18 -5.35
C LEU A 122 7.35 6.19 -6.01
N ASN A 123 7.52 5.90 -7.30
CA ASN A 123 6.72 4.92 -8.02
C ASN A 123 6.85 3.52 -7.42
N PHE A 124 8.07 3.07 -7.06
CA PHE A 124 8.25 1.81 -6.34
C PHE A 124 7.43 1.75 -5.05
N LYS A 125 7.40 2.84 -4.29
CA LYS A 125 6.64 2.91 -3.04
C LYS A 125 5.14 2.97 -3.26
N HIS A 126 4.70 3.71 -4.27
CA HIS A 126 3.28 3.94 -4.54
C HIS A 126 2.62 2.70 -5.16
N PHE A 127 3.31 2.01 -6.07
CA PHE A 127 2.74 0.88 -6.80
C PHE A 127 3.15 -0.47 -6.22
N LEU A 128 4.40 -0.67 -5.82
CA LEU A 128 4.88 -1.94 -5.28
C LEU A 128 4.99 -1.96 -3.75
N GLY A 129 4.76 -0.82 -3.08
CA GLY A 129 4.82 -0.73 -1.62
C GLY A 129 6.22 -0.90 -1.01
N ARG A 130 7.28 -0.89 -1.83
CA ARG A 130 8.68 -1.09 -1.43
C ARG A 130 9.64 -0.09 -2.05
N ALA A 131 10.85 -0.05 -1.54
CA ALA A 131 11.95 0.64 -2.21
C ALA A 131 12.56 -0.24 -3.32
N PRO A 132 13.30 0.34 -4.30
CA PRO A 132 14.11 -0.43 -5.25
C PRO A 132 15.07 -1.37 -4.51
N LYS A 133 15.20 -2.61 -4.99
CA LYS A 133 16.08 -3.62 -4.38
C LYS A 133 17.55 -3.40 -4.71
N SER A 134 17.83 -2.77 -5.85
CA SER A 134 19.18 -2.54 -6.34
C SER A 134 19.27 -1.27 -7.20
N GLN A 135 20.50 -0.80 -7.39
CA GLN A 135 20.79 0.31 -8.31
C GLN A 135 20.50 -0.09 -9.78
N ALA A 136 20.63 -1.37 -10.10
CA ALA A 136 20.33 -1.88 -11.45
C ALA A 136 18.82 -1.74 -11.76
N GLU A 137 17.97 -2.15 -10.84
CA GLU A 137 16.50 -2.00 -10.96
C GLU A 137 16.10 -0.52 -11.12
N LEU A 138 16.70 0.36 -10.32
CA LEU A 138 16.48 1.80 -10.43
C LEU A 138 16.92 2.35 -11.80
N SER A 139 18.08 1.91 -12.29
CA SER A 139 18.61 2.36 -13.58
C SER A 139 17.76 1.87 -14.76
N GLU A 140 17.21 0.65 -14.68
CA GLU A 140 16.31 0.11 -15.68
C GLU A 140 15.06 0.98 -15.83
N HIS A 141 14.41 1.31 -14.75
CA HIS A 141 13.23 2.17 -14.74
C HIS A 141 13.52 3.60 -15.19
N ILE A 142 14.69 4.14 -14.87
CA ILE A 142 15.11 5.45 -15.39
C ILE A 142 15.31 5.39 -16.91
N GLN A 143 15.81 4.28 -17.44
CA GLN A 143 15.95 4.10 -18.90
C GLN A 143 14.59 4.00 -19.58
N ILE A 144 13.63 3.29 -19.00
CA ILE A 144 12.25 3.24 -19.49
C ILE A 144 11.66 4.66 -19.52
N LEU A 145 11.79 5.39 -18.43
CA LEU A 145 11.31 6.78 -18.34
C LEU A 145 11.94 7.68 -19.42
N ALA A 146 13.23 7.53 -19.66
CA ALA A 146 13.97 8.35 -20.62
C ALA A 146 13.69 8.00 -22.09
N ASN A 147 13.50 6.72 -22.40
CA ASN A 147 13.35 6.23 -23.76
C ASN A 147 11.88 6.12 -24.19
N ASP A 148 11.05 5.61 -23.30
CA ASP A 148 9.66 5.24 -23.60
C ASP A 148 8.63 6.19 -22.96
N GLY A 149 9.09 7.02 -22.02
CA GLY A 149 8.32 8.09 -21.41
C GLY A 149 7.54 7.69 -20.17
N TYR A 150 6.78 8.67 -19.67
CA TYR A 150 6.05 8.62 -18.40
C TYR A 150 5.02 7.48 -18.32
N GLU A 151 4.21 7.31 -19.37
CA GLU A 151 3.14 6.30 -19.42
C GLU A 151 3.72 4.88 -19.43
N ALA A 152 4.80 4.66 -20.17
CA ALA A 152 5.49 3.38 -20.22
C ALA A 152 6.12 3.03 -18.86
N GLU A 153 6.70 4.02 -18.19
CA GLU A 153 7.24 3.84 -16.84
C GLU A 153 6.15 3.42 -15.85
N ILE A 154 5.00 4.10 -15.79
CA ILE A 154 3.89 3.71 -14.93
C ILE A 154 3.38 2.30 -15.28
N SER A 155 3.24 1.99 -16.55
CA SER A 155 2.76 0.69 -17.02
C SER A 155 3.73 -0.45 -16.65
N SER A 156 5.03 -0.19 -16.63
CA SER A 156 6.05 -1.19 -16.28
C SER A 156 5.84 -1.77 -14.87
N TYR A 157 5.38 -0.96 -13.90
CA TYR A 157 5.04 -1.43 -12.57
C TYR A 157 3.74 -2.22 -12.55
N LEU A 158 2.67 -1.65 -13.12
CA LEU A 158 1.32 -2.20 -13.03
C LEU A 158 1.15 -3.50 -13.82
N ASP A 159 1.94 -3.68 -14.87
CA ASP A 159 1.92 -4.90 -15.69
C ASP A 159 3.00 -5.92 -15.27
N SER A 160 3.78 -5.60 -14.23
CA SER A 160 4.79 -6.51 -13.69
C SER A 160 4.16 -7.73 -13.01
N ALA A 161 4.86 -8.87 -13.07
CA ALA A 161 4.46 -10.06 -12.36
C ALA A 161 4.43 -9.84 -10.83
N GLU A 162 5.30 -8.96 -10.31
CA GLU A 162 5.33 -8.61 -8.89
C GLU A 162 4.03 -7.92 -8.48
N TYR A 163 3.55 -6.95 -9.26
CA TYR A 163 2.28 -6.28 -8.97
C TYR A 163 1.10 -7.26 -9.00
N GLN A 164 1.02 -8.11 -10.01
CA GLN A 164 -0.06 -9.08 -10.17
C GLN A 164 -0.09 -10.16 -9.09
N ASN A 165 1.07 -10.48 -8.49
CA ASN A 165 1.16 -11.48 -7.42
C ASN A 165 0.92 -10.88 -6.02
N THR A 166 1.02 -9.56 -5.89
CA THR A 166 0.92 -8.88 -4.59
C THR A 166 -0.45 -8.23 -4.40
N PHE A 167 -1.05 -7.77 -5.48
CA PHE A 167 -2.31 -7.02 -5.50
C PHE A 167 -3.32 -7.63 -6.48
#